data_0e895802462651e750f0c36b78c6e2cf
#
_entry.id   0e895802462651e750f0c36b78c6e2cf
#
_cell.length_a   1.000
_cell.length_b   1.000
_cell.length_c   1.000
_cell.angle_alpha   90.00
_cell.angle_beta   90.00
_cell.angle_gamma   90.00
#
_symmetry.space_group_name_H-M   'P 1'
#
loop_
_entity.id
_entity.type
_entity.pdbx_description
1 polymer ?
#
loop_
_entity_poly.entity_id
_entity_poly.type
_entity_poly.pdbx_seq_one_letter_code
_entity_poly.pdbx_strand_id
1 'polypeptide(L)'
;MTFSIKNYSRGAYIYLENSEPVPRVFYIIHQGQVELVREMFTVGVEQRKVLGKGDFFGVETAMTGHKRMESAISTVASTLIEVPYDQFRILITRSTPLAMKIIRSFSIKLREFDTAITNISVEHVNLEEDPSHLFDLGKEWYNNRRFDHAAYAFQKYLQYCPKGNNVSQAKLYLQKMNKPLVPPKVNKAEINRFYAKDQIIFCENEPGDELYIIKKGSVKISKLISGKETILAVLKSGDIFGEMALLDNRPRSATAIAAEDCELAAINRQNFDKLVIEQPVMAERLITLLSERIWTAYRQLANLAIADPIGRLLDMLLIQVEKEKVPIRPKSTYNFGISGEDLLKMVGMDPSKNQQYLIELTKKKYIELDQGIIKCKNLEELDKEVSVFRKRSMKKVKKQFA
;
A
#
# COMPACT_ATOMS: atom_id res chain seq x y z
N MET A 1 23.70 4.56 24.78
CA MET A 1 23.16 3.76 23.69
C MET A 1 24.13 2.65 23.40
N THR A 2 23.77 1.45 23.68
CA THR A 2 24.57 0.28 23.30
C THR A 2 23.75 -0.50 22.28
N PHE A 3 23.92 -0.17 20.98
CA PHE A 3 23.45 -1.07 19.93
C PHE A 3 24.26 -2.37 20.00
N SER A 4 23.60 -3.50 19.80
CA SER A 4 24.26 -4.78 19.74
C SER A 4 24.95 -4.94 18.37
N ILE A 5 26.23 -5.32 18.38
CA ILE A 5 26.95 -5.70 17.17
C ILE A 5 26.92 -7.22 17.06
N LYS A 6 26.44 -7.71 15.93
CA LYS A 6 26.33 -9.15 15.63
C LYS A 6 27.18 -9.52 14.43
N ASN A 7 27.93 -10.58 14.54
CA ASN A 7 28.72 -11.12 13.44
C ASN A 7 28.06 -12.40 12.90
N TYR A 8 27.96 -12.46 11.58
CA TYR A 8 27.38 -13.58 10.85
C TYR A 8 28.39 -14.16 9.86
N SER A 9 28.55 -15.48 9.85
CA SER A 9 29.35 -16.17 8.85
C SER A 9 28.64 -16.19 7.50
N ARG A 10 29.37 -16.43 6.41
CA ARG A 10 28.80 -16.66 5.08
C ARG A 10 27.76 -17.78 5.12
N GLY A 11 26.59 -17.55 4.52
CA GLY A 11 25.47 -18.49 4.47
C GLY A 11 24.60 -18.52 5.73
N ALA A 12 24.93 -17.74 6.77
CA ALA A 12 24.10 -17.69 7.98
C ALA A 12 22.78 -16.96 7.74
N TYR A 13 21.68 -17.55 8.21
CA TYR A 13 20.39 -16.90 8.28
C TYR A 13 20.35 -15.94 9.46
N ILE A 14 19.96 -14.69 9.21
CA ILE A 14 19.75 -13.66 10.24
C ILE A 14 18.33 -13.81 10.79
N TYR A 15 17.36 -14.01 9.89
CA TYR A 15 15.99 -14.41 10.20
C TYR A 15 15.35 -15.09 8.97
N LEU A 16 14.23 -15.77 9.19
CA LEU A 16 13.47 -16.48 8.15
C LEU A 16 12.17 -15.74 7.83
N GLU A 17 11.73 -15.83 6.58
CA GLU A 17 10.40 -15.40 6.15
C GLU A 17 9.31 -16.09 6.99
N ASN A 18 8.24 -15.37 7.29
CA ASN A 18 7.13 -15.79 8.17
C ASN A 18 7.49 -16.06 9.64
N SER A 19 8.75 -15.83 10.07
CA SER A 19 9.10 -15.88 11.49
C SER A 19 8.55 -14.66 12.24
N GLU A 20 8.24 -14.84 13.53
CA GLU A 20 7.88 -13.73 14.41
C GLU A 20 9.07 -12.79 14.60
N PRO A 21 8.88 -11.47 14.59
CA PRO A 21 9.96 -10.51 14.81
C PRO A 21 10.26 -10.36 16.32
N VAL A 22 10.61 -11.44 16.98
CA VAL A 22 10.93 -11.45 18.41
C VAL A 22 12.40 -11.81 18.61
N PRO A 23 13.20 -10.91 19.20
CA PRO A 23 12.85 -9.53 19.60
C PRO A 23 12.54 -8.63 18.39
N ARG A 24 11.77 -7.54 18.61
CA ARG A 24 11.47 -6.55 17.59
C ARG A 24 12.70 -5.69 17.29
N VAL A 25 13.48 -6.15 16.32
CA VAL A 25 14.74 -5.53 15.91
C VAL A 25 14.79 -5.38 14.38
N PHE A 26 15.53 -4.39 13.94
CA PHE A 26 15.99 -4.27 12.56
C PHE A 26 17.52 -4.16 12.53
N TYR A 27 18.09 -4.20 11.34
CA TYR A 27 19.52 -4.31 11.17
C TYR A 27 20.04 -3.22 10.22
N ILE A 28 21.26 -2.72 10.53
CA ILE A 28 22.06 -1.85 9.65
C ILE A 28 23.36 -2.61 9.34
N ILE A 29 23.75 -2.69 8.08
CA ILE A 29 24.96 -3.37 7.65
C ILE A 29 26.15 -2.47 7.90
N HIS A 30 26.98 -2.83 8.90
CA HIS A 30 28.23 -2.14 9.16
C HIS A 30 29.34 -2.57 8.20
N GLN A 31 29.42 -3.88 7.91
CA GLN A 31 30.35 -4.49 6.97
C GLN A 31 29.76 -5.78 6.39
N GLY A 32 30.11 -6.11 5.15
CA GLY A 32 29.67 -7.33 4.47
C GLY A 32 28.48 -7.11 3.55
N GLN A 33 27.75 -8.18 3.26
CA GLN A 33 26.58 -8.20 2.37
C GLN A 33 25.51 -9.14 2.90
N VAL A 34 24.26 -8.74 2.74
CA VAL A 34 23.07 -9.52 3.11
C VAL A 34 22.15 -9.62 1.89
N GLU A 35 21.71 -10.83 1.56
CA GLU A 35 20.68 -11.08 0.57
C GLU A 35 19.33 -11.21 1.26
N LEU A 36 18.35 -10.45 0.81
CA LEU A 36 16.94 -10.61 1.17
C LEU A 36 16.29 -11.52 0.15
N VAL A 37 15.65 -12.59 0.62
CA VAL A 37 15.01 -13.61 -0.25
C VAL A 37 13.56 -13.77 0.17
N ARG A 38 12.64 -13.65 -0.81
CA ARG A 38 11.21 -13.94 -0.64
C ARG A 38 10.91 -15.29 -1.26
N GLU A 39 10.45 -16.23 -0.43
CA GLU A 39 10.00 -17.54 -0.88
C GLU A 39 8.54 -17.51 -1.34
N MET A 40 7.72 -16.64 -0.73
CA MET A 40 6.38 -16.37 -1.23
C MET A 40 6.50 -15.63 -2.56
N PHE A 41 6.08 -16.31 -3.62
CA PHE A 41 6.10 -15.76 -4.97
C PHE A 41 5.20 -14.53 -5.07
N THR A 42 5.80 -13.42 -5.44
CA THR A 42 5.09 -12.18 -5.79
C THR A 42 5.42 -11.86 -7.23
N VAL A 43 4.43 -12.02 -8.12
CA VAL A 43 4.60 -11.69 -9.55
C VAL A 43 4.96 -10.22 -9.69
N GLY A 44 5.97 -9.91 -10.51
CA GLY A 44 6.34 -8.51 -10.82
C GLY A 44 7.15 -7.78 -9.74
N VAL A 45 7.62 -8.47 -8.69
CA VAL A 45 8.51 -7.89 -7.66
C VAL A 45 9.79 -8.70 -7.56
N GLU A 46 10.91 -8.01 -7.36
CA GLU A 46 12.22 -8.64 -7.20
C GLU A 46 12.22 -9.60 -5.98
N GLN A 47 12.55 -10.86 -6.24
CA GLN A 47 12.54 -11.90 -5.21
C GLN A 47 13.81 -11.96 -4.39
N ARG A 48 14.92 -11.45 -4.93
CA ARG A 48 16.23 -11.45 -4.31
C ARG A 48 16.84 -10.07 -4.42
N LYS A 49 17.22 -9.50 -3.29
CA LYS A 49 17.87 -8.19 -3.24
C LYS A 49 19.13 -8.26 -2.39
N VAL A 50 20.25 -7.86 -2.96
CA VAL A 50 21.52 -7.79 -2.23
C VAL A 50 21.70 -6.39 -1.64
N LEU A 51 21.99 -6.35 -0.35
CA LEU A 51 22.25 -5.15 0.43
C LEU A 51 23.71 -5.11 0.89
N GLY A 52 24.29 -3.91 0.93
CA GLY A 52 25.68 -3.67 1.31
C GLY A 52 25.84 -2.74 2.51
N LYS A 53 27.10 -2.36 2.77
CA LYS A 53 27.46 -1.45 3.87
C LYS A 53 26.62 -0.16 3.84
N GLY A 54 26.03 0.17 5.01
CA GLY A 54 25.18 1.36 5.20
C GLY A 54 23.73 1.16 4.78
N ASP A 55 23.35 -0.01 4.25
CA ASP A 55 21.97 -0.37 4.04
C ASP A 55 21.35 -0.94 5.32
N PHE A 56 19.99 -0.96 5.32
CA PHE A 56 19.18 -1.44 6.44
C PHE A 56 18.12 -2.44 5.95
N PHE A 57 17.64 -3.30 6.85
CA PHE A 57 16.57 -4.25 6.54
C PHE A 57 15.79 -4.67 7.80
N GLY A 58 14.57 -5.16 7.59
CA GLY A 58 13.70 -5.62 8.67
C GLY A 58 13.04 -4.49 9.47
N VAL A 59 13.13 -3.22 9.03
CA VAL A 59 12.49 -2.06 9.68
C VAL A 59 10.98 -2.21 9.66
N GLU A 60 10.40 -2.63 8.54
CA GLU A 60 8.95 -2.76 8.36
C GLU A 60 8.32 -3.63 9.45
N THR A 61 8.90 -4.79 9.66
CA THR A 61 8.39 -5.76 10.64
C THR A 61 8.78 -5.43 12.08
N ALA A 62 9.91 -4.75 12.30
CA ALA A 62 10.25 -4.20 13.60
C ALA A 62 9.28 -3.10 14.02
N MET A 63 8.86 -2.20 13.10
CA MET A 63 7.93 -1.12 13.38
C MET A 63 6.51 -1.63 13.60
N THR A 64 6.05 -2.60 12.81
CA THR A 64 4.68 -3.09 12.84
C THR A 64 4.46 -4.25 13.82
N GLY A 65 5.48 -5.08 14.05
CA GLY A 65 5.36 -6.34 14.80
C GLY A 65 4.73 -7.48 14.01
N HIS A 66 4.50 -7.31 12.70
CA HIS A 66 4.08 -8.39 11.83
C HIS A 66 5.21 -9.37 11.53
N LYS A 67 4.87 -10.59 11.10
CA LYS A 67 5.83 -11.61 10.67
C LYS A 67 6.76 -11.11 9.58
N ARG A 68 7.98 -11.65 9.54
CA ARG A 68 8.99 -11.29 8.53
C ARG A 68 8.48 -11.57 7.11
N MET A 69 8.63 -10.61 6.21
CA MET A 69 8.17 -10.70 4.81
C MET A 69 9.19 -11.35 3.87
N GLU A 70 10.38 -11.61 4.35
CA GLU A 70 11.52 -12.13 3.60
C GLU A 70 12.50 -12.82 4.56
N SER A 71 13.31 -13.73 4.03
CA SER A 71 14.48 -14.28 4.74
C SER A 71 15.68 -13.37 4.50
N ALA A 72 16.53 -13.19 5.50
CA ALA A 72 17.78 -12.44 5.39
C ALA A 72 18.96 -13.38 5.58
N ILE A 73 19.87 -13.42 4.59
CA ILE A 73 21.01 -14.35 4.54
C ILE A 73 22.29 -13.57 4.34
N SER A 74 23.28 -13.82 5.15
CA SER A 74 24.63 -13.25 4.99
C SER A 74 25.36 -13.95 3.83
N THR A 75 25.65 -13.24 2.73
CA THR A 75 26.32 -13.83 1.54
C THR A 75 27.84 -13.90 1.68
N VAL A 76 28.40 -13.07 2.56
CA VAL A 76 29.80 -13.04 2.97
C VAL A 76 29.86 -12.87 4.49
N ALA A 77 31.01 -13.01 5.12
CA ALA A 77 31.17 -12.67 6.54
C ALA A 77 30.73 -11.23 6.77
N SER A 78 29.74 -10.99 7.64
CA SER A 78 29.09 -9.70 7.79
C SER A 78 28.97 -9.30 9.26
N THR A 79 29.14 -8.00 9.50
CA THR A 79 28.92 -7.36 10.80
C THR A 79 27.71 -6.46 10.72
N LEU A 80 26.71 -6.70 11.56
CA LEU A 80 25.46 -5.98 11.59
C LEU A 80 25.30 -5.24 12.92
N ILE A 81 24.71 -4.05 12.84
CA ILE A 81 24.23 -3.31 14.00
C ILE A 81 22.76 -3.68 14.20
N GLU A 82 22.46 -4.34 15.31
CA GLU A 82 21.10 -4.69 15.69
C GLU A 82 20.48 -3.53 16.48
N VAL A 83 19.35 -3.03 15.99
CA VAL A 83 18.65 -1.87 16.57
C VAL A 83 17.28 -2.31 17.08
N PRO A 84 17.07 -2.33 18.40
CA PRO A 84 15.76 -2.58 19.00
C PRO A 84 14.73 -1.50 18.64
N TYR A 85 13.47 -1.91 18.52
CA TYR A 85 12.35 -1.02 18.19
C TYR A 85 12.23 0.17 19.16
N ASP A 86 12.40 -0.05 20.45
CA ASP A 86 12.31 0.99 21.48
C ASP A 86 13.43 2.05 21.39
N GLN A 87 14.53 1.73 20.67
CA GLN A 87 15.62 2.66 20.40
C GLN A 87 15.50 3.36 19.03
N PHE A 88 14.50 3.00 18.23
CA PHE A 88 14.32 3.55 16.88
C PHE A 88 14.19 5.08 16.88
N ARG A 89 13.30 5.61 17.73
CA ARG A 89 13.10 7.08 17.85
C ARG A 89 14.39 7.81 18.18
N ILE A 90 15.17 7.27 19.09
CA ILE A 90 16.45 7.88 19.50
C ILE A 90 17.44 7.86 18.32
N LEU A 91 17.45 6.77 17.56
CA LEU A 91 18.31 6.64 16.36
C LEU A 91 17.96 7.68 15.30
N ILE A 92 16.68 7.83 14.93
CA ILE A 92 16.26 8.79 13.91
C ILE A 92 16.41 10.24 14.36
N THR A 93 16.26 10.53 15.67
CA THR A 93 16.56 11.86 16.24
C THR A 93 18.03 12.23 16.06
N ARG A 94 18.94 11.25 16.18
CA ARG A 94 20.37 11.47 16.02
C ARG A 94 20.86 11.39 14.58
N SER A 95 20.09 10.77 13.72
CA SER A 95 20.44 10.56 12.30
C SER A 95 19.23 10.81 11.38
N THR A 96 18.91 12.08 11.18
CA THR A 96 17.91 12.51 10.19
C THR A 96 18.17 11.95 8.79
N PRO A 97 19.44 11.87 8.30
CA PRO A 97 19.71 11.26 7.00
C PRO A 97 19.26 9.78 6.91
N LEU A 98 19.37 9.03 8.01
CA LEU A 98 18.89 7.65 8.06
C LEU A 98 17.36 7.61 8.01
N ALA A 99 16.66 8.47 8.77
CA ALA A 99 15.20 8.57 8.72
C ALA A 99 14.72 8.86 7.29
N MET A 100 15.33 9.83 6.61
CA MET A 100 15.01 10.18 5.23
C MET A 100 15.32 9.03 4.26
N LYS A 101 16.43 8.31 4.45
CA LYS A 101 16.77 7.12 3.64
C LYS A 101 15.71 6.03 3.81
N ILE A 102 15.23 5.76 5.02
CA ILE A 102 14.18 4.78 5.31
C ILE A 102 12.88 5.20 4.63
N ILE A 103 12.42 6.43 4.85
CA ILE A 103 11.17 6.96 4.30
C ILE A 103 11.16 6.86 2.76
N ARG A 104 12.23 7.30 2.10
CA ARG A 104 12.36 7.22 0.62
C ARG A 104 12.38 5.78 0.12
N SER A 105 13.12 4.90 0.77
CA SER A 105 13.18 3.47 0.41
C SER A 105 11.79 2.82 0.52
N PHE A 106 11.02 3.18 1.54
CA PHE A 106 9.68 2.66 1.76
C PHE A 106 8.68 3.17 0.71
N SER A 107 8.78 4.44 0.33
CA SER A 107 7.97 5.01 -0.75
C SER A 107 8.20 4.27 -2.08
N ILE A 108 9.46 4.02 -2.44
CA ILE A 108 9.82 3.27 -3.65
C ILE A 108 9.28 1.84 -3.58
N LYS A 109 9.51 1.13 -2.47
CA LYS A 109 9.05 -0.26 -2.25
C LYS A 109 7.52 -0.37 -2.33
N LEU A 110 6.80 0.59 -1.75
CA LEU A 110 5.34 0.63 -1.79
C LEU A 110 4.83 0.81 -3.23
N ARG A 111 5.44 1.72 -3.99
CA ARG A 111 5.09 1.93 -5.40
C ARG A 111 5.34 0.67 -6.26
N GLU A 112 6.45 -0.02 -6.04
CA GLU A 112 6.74 -1.30 -6.69
C GLU A 112 5.62 -2.33 -6.43
N PHE A 113 5.16 -2.44 -5.18
CA PHE A 113 4.08 -3.33 -4.81
C PHE A 113 2.73 -2.91 -5.42
N ASP A 114 2.38 -1.62 -5.35
CA ASP A 114 1.14 -1.09 -5.93
C ASP A 114 1.11 -1.30 -7.46
N THR A 115 2.24 -1.12 -8.14
CA THR A 115 2.38 -1.39 -9.58
C THR A 115 2.21 -2.87 -9.88
N ALA A 116 2.85 -3.76 -9.10
CA ALA A 116 2.72 -5.20 -9.26
C ALA A 116 1.27 -5.68 -9.03
N ILE A 117 0.59 -5.18 -7.99
CA ILE A 117 -0.83 -5.49 -7.73
C ILE A 117 -1.70 -5.07 -8.93
N THR A 118 -1.48 -3.87 -9.45
CA THR A 118 -2.22 -3.35 -10.59
C THR A 118 -2.00 -4.20 -11.84
N ASN A 119 -0.75 -4.54 -12.17
CA ASN A 119 -0.40 -5.34 -13.36
C ASN A 119 -0.97 -6.77 -13.32
N ILE A 120 -1.07 -7.37 -12.13
CA ILE A 120 -1.68 -8.70 -11.97
C ILE A 120 -3.21 -8.63 -12.09
N SER A 121 -3.82 -7.57 -11.54
CA SER A 121 -5.28 -7.39 -11.55
C SER A 121 -5.83 -7.03 -12.92
N VAL A 122 -4.97 -6.54 -13.81
CA VAL A 122 -5.31 -6.11 -15.17
C VAL A 122 -4.39 -6.85 -16.13
N GLU A 123 -4.92 -7.80 -16.92
CA GLU A 123 -4.14 -8.46 -17.98
C GLU A 123 -3.50 -7.39 -18.90
N HIS A 124 -2.17 -7.19 -18.75
CA HIS A 124 -1.30 -6.44 -19.68
C HIS A 124 -1.65 -5.00 -20.02
N VAL A 125 -2.03 -4.18 -19.07
CA VAL A 125 -2.02 -2.72 -19.27
C VAL A 125 -0.71 -2.17 -18.72
N ASN A 126 0.23 -1.83 -19.61
CA ASN A 126 1.34 -0.93 -19.29
C ASN A 126 0.73 0.42 -18.94
N LEU A 127 0.45 0.65 -17.67
CA LEU A 127 0.05 1.97 -17.17
C LEU A 127 1.35 2.80 -17.11
N GLU A 128 1.67 3.49 -18.23
CA GLU A 128 2.64 4.56 -18.18
C GLU A 128 2.14 5.59 -17.14
N GLU A 129 2.99 5.96 -16.20
CA GLU A 129 2.72 7.00 -15.22
C GLU A 129 2.84 8.37 -15.92
N ASP A 130 1.90 8.65 -16.84
CA ASP A 130 1.88 9.83 -17.69
C ASP A 130 0.58 10.63 -17.45
N PRO A 131 0.65 11.96 -17.32
CA PRO A 131 -0.51 12.82 -17.21
C PRO A 131 -1.54 12.69 -18.35
N SER A 132 -1.19 12.11 -19.49
CA SER A 132 -2.14 11.82 -20.57
C SER A 132 -3.32 10.94 -20.12
N HIS A 133 -3.11 10.08 -19.13
CA HIS A 133 -4.14 9.24 -18.52
C HIS A 133 -5.27 10.03 -17.83
N LEU A 134 -5.02 11.29 -17.46
CA LEU A 134 -6.06 12.19 -16.93
C LEU A 134 -7.24 12.38 -17.91
N PHE A 135 -6.98 12.25 -19.21
CA PHE A 135 -8.06 12.31 -20.20
C PHE A 135 -9.00 11.11 -20.10
N ASP A 136 -8.47 9.90 -19.93
CA ASP A 136 -9.27 8.67 -19.81
C ASP A 136 -10.03 8.65 -18.49
N LEU A 137 -9.42 9.13 -17.41
CA LEU A 137 -10.09 9.32 -16.12
C LEU A 137 -11.26 10.31 -16.24
N GLY A 138 -11.06 11.41 -16.95
CA GLY A 138 -12.12 12.39 -17.24
C GLY A 138 -13.28 11.79 -18.03
N LYS A 139 -12.98 10.96 -19.04
CA LYS A 139 -14.03 10.24 -19.83
C LYS A 139 -14.83 9.27 -18.96
N GLU A 140 -14.16 8.51 -18.12
CA GLU A 140 -14.84 7.56 -17.22
C GLU A 140 -15.80 8.28 -16.30
N TRP A 141 -15.36 9.36 -15.64
CA TRP A 141 -16.24 10.16 -14.80
C TRP A 141 -17.36 10.86 -15.57
N TYR A 142 -17.09 11.33 -16.79
CA TYR A 142 -18.12 11.90 -17.65
C TYR A 142 -19.21 10.87 -17.98
N ASN A 143 -18.83 9.65 -18.35
CA ASN A 143 -19.76 8.56 -18.67
C ASN A 143 -20.59 8.15 -17.45
N ASN A 144 -20.02 8.23 -16.25
CA ASN A 144 -20.68 7.97 -14.98
C ASN A 144 -21.43 9.20 -14.41
N ARG A 145 -21.61 10.27 -15.22
CA ARG A 145 -22.31 11.53 -14.86
C ARG A 145 -21.69 12.28 -13.66
N ARG A 146 -20.41 12.02 -13.35
CA ARG A 146 -19.66 12.74 -12.30
C ARG A 146 -18.97 13.96 -12.92
N PHE A 147 -19.75 14.95 -13.33
CA PHE A 147 -19.30 16.07 -14.18
C PHE A 147 -18.25 16.97 -13.49
N ASP A 148 -18.31 17.16 -12.18
CA ASP A 148 -17.32 17.96 -11.47
C ASP A 148 -15.95 17.26 -11.44
N HIS A 149 -15.93 15.96 -11.24
CA HIS A 149 -14.72 15.14 -11.31
C HIS A 149 -14.16 15.07 -12.73
N ALA A 150 -15.03 14.87 -13.73
CA ALA A 150 -14.63 14.88 -15.13
C ALA A 150 -14.01 16.22 -15.52
N ALA A 151 -14.62 17.32 -15.10
CA ALA A 151 -14.11 18.66 -15.36
C ALA A 151 -12.73 18.87 -14.76
N TYR A 152 -12.51 18.47 -13.49
CA TYR A 152 -11.21 18.54 -12.85
C TYR A 152 -10.15 17.79 -13.65
N ALA A 153 -10.41 16.53 -14.02
CA ALA A 153 -9.46 15.71 -14.76
C ALA A 153 -9.14 16.29 -16.15
N PHE A 154 -10.13 16.75 -16.91
CA PHE A 154 -9.89 17.41 -18.21
C PHE A 154 -9.12 18.73 -18.06
N GLN A 155 -9.41 19.53 -17.04
CA GLN A 155 -8.65 20.75 -16.75
C GLN A 155 -7.20 20.46 -16.43
N LYS A 156 -6.93 19.42 -15.63
CA LYS A 156 -5.57 18.97 -15.31
C LYS A 156 -4.87 18.37 -16.53
N TYR A 157 -5.59 17.62 -17.37
CA TYR A 157 -5.05 17.17 -18.66
C TYR A 157 -4.62 18.35 -19.54
N LEU A 158 -5.45 19.37 -19.70
CA LEU A 158 -5.11 20.56 -20.47
C LEU A 158 -3.91 21.32 -19.88
N GLN A 159 -3.76 21.32 -18.56
CA GLN A 159 -2.65 21.96 -17.86
C GLN A 159 -1.33 21.23 -18.08
N TYR A 160 -1.32 19.90 -17.98
CA TYR A 160 -0.10 19.10 -18.01
C TYR A 160 0.25 18.56 -19.40
N CYS A 161 -0.75 18.42 -20.29
CA CYS A 161 -0.61 17.93 -21.65
C CYS A 161 -1.12 18.96 -22.69
N PRO A 162 -0.61 20.22 -22.71
CA PRO A 162 -1.13 21.28 -23.57
C PRO A 162 -1.00 21.01 -25.07
N LYS A 163 -0.14 20.08 -25.46
CA LYS A 163 0.06 19.61 -26.84
C LYS A 163 -0.37 18.15 -27.04
N GLY A 164 -1.11 17.57 -26.07
CA GLY A 164 -1.57 16.18 -26.13
C GLY A 164 -2.62 15.96 -27.24
N ASN A 165 -2.73 14.73 -27.70
CA ASN A 165 -3.62 14.34 -28.82
C ASN A 165 -5.10 14.63 -28.53
N ASN A 166 -5.52 14.65 -27.25
CA ASN A 166 -6.92 14.78 -26.84
C ASN A 166 -7.31 16.19 -26.38
N VAL A 167 -6.48 17.22 -26.62
CA VAL A 167 -6.71 18.60 -26.17
C VAL A 167 -8.03 19.15 -26.70
N SER A 168 -8.34 18.94 -27.99
CA SER A 168 -9.60 19.41 -28.61
C SER A 168 -10.81 18.71 -28.01
N GLN A 169 -10.70 17.40 -27.74
CA GLN A 169 -11.78 16.62 -27.12
C GLN A 169 -12.02 17.02 -25.66
N ALA A 170 -10.96 17.23 -24.88
CA ALA A 170 -11.08 17.70 -23.51
C ALA A 170 -11.80 19.04 -23.40
N LYS A 171 -11.46 20.01 -24.29
CA LYS A 171 -12.14 21.30 -24.40
C LYS A 171 -13.61 21.12 -24.73
N LEU A 172 -13.95 20.23 -25.68
CA LEU A 172 -15.32 19.94 -26.05
C LEU A 172 -16.15 19.36 -24.89
N TYR A 173 -15.58 18.44 -24.11
CA TYR A 173 -16.22 17.89 -22.91
C TYR A 173 -16.47 19.00 -21.87
N LEU A 174 -15.51 19.87 -21.59
CA LEU A 174 -15.66 20.98 -20.67
C LEU A 174 -16.77 21.95 -21.14
N GLN A 175 -16.80 22.25 -22.43
CA GLN A 175 -17.87 23.07 -23.02
C GLN A 175 -19.25 22.43 -22.86
N LYS A 176 -19.40 21.13 -23.16
CA LYS A 176 -20.67 20.40 -22.98
C LYS A 176 -21.14 20.38 -21.52
N MET A 177 -20.25 20.41 -20.58
CA MET A 177 -20.53 20.45 -19.14
C MET A 177 -20.71 21.90 -18.61
N ASN A 178 -20.53 22.92 -19.46
CA ASN A 178 -20.49 24.34 -19.05
C ASN A 178 -19.46 24.60 -17.92
N LYS A 179 -18.25 24.00 -18.03
CA LYS A 179 -17.17 24.15 -17.05
C LYS A 179 -15.99 24.96 -17.61
N PRO A 180 -15.27 25.72 -16.76
CA PRO A 180 -14.12 26.51 -17.20
C PRO A 180 -12.98 25.61 -17.70
N LEU A 181 -12.10 26.15 -18.57
CA LEU A 181 -10.95 25.42 -19.11
C LEU A 181 -9.81 25.25 -18.09
N VAL A 182 -9.80 26.05 -17.05
CA VAL A 182 -8.74 26.09 -16.03
C VAL A 182 -9.33 25.73 -14.66
N PRO A 183 -8.67 24.85 -13.89
CA PRO A 183 -9.15 24.52 -12.56
C PRO A 183 -9.08 25.73 -11.61
N PRO A 184 -9.89 25.76 -10.54
CA PRO A 184 -9.76 26.77 -9.49
C PRO A 184 -8.32 26.80 -8.94
N LYS A 185 -7.79 28.00 -8.71
CA LYS A 185 -6.48 28.16 -8.10
C LYS A 185 -6.52 27.71 -6.64
N VAL A 186 -5.70 26.74 -6.29
CA VAL A 186 -5.45 26.36 -4.90
C VAL A 186 -4.36 27.29 -4.36
N ASN A 187 -4.62 27.92 -3.21
CA ASN A 187 -3.60 28.71 -2.53
C ASN A 187 -2.58 27.77 -1.85
N LYS A 188 -1.46 27.52 -2.54
CA LYS A 188 -0.38 26.66 -2.02
C LYS A 188 0.34 27.21 -0.78
N ALA A 189 0.16 28.49 -0.46
CA ALA A 189 0.72 29.08 0.76
C ALA A 189 -0.08 28.68 2.02
N GLU A 190 -1.32 28.28 1.88
CA GLU A 190 -2.14 27.80 2.98
C GLU A 190 -1.78 26.36 3.35
N ILE A 191 -1.37 26.18 4.60
CA ILE A 191 -1.09 24.85 5.17
C ILE A 191 -2.41 24.11 5.44
N ASN A 192 -3.39 24.81 6.05
CA ASN A 192 -4.70 24.21 6.35
C ASN A 192 -5.66 24.45 5.18
N ARG A 193 -6.11 23.37 4.57
CA ARG A 193 -7.02 23.42 3.41
C ARG A 193 -8.30 22.68 3.71
N PHE A 194 -9.41 23.26 3.27
CA PHE A 194 -10.73 22.66 3.41
C PHE A 194 -11.19 22.11 2.07
N TYR A 195 -11.74 20.90 2.09
CA TYR A 195 -12.32 20.22 0.95
C TYR A 195 -13.73 19.77 1.30
N ALA A 196 -14.71 20.17 0.48
CA ALA A 196 -16.08 19.70 0.64
C ALA A 196 -16.18 18.22 0.26
N LYS A 197 -17.20 17.54 0.80
CA LYS A 197 -17.52 16.16 0.41
C LYS A 197 -17.55 16.03 -1.14
N ASP A 198 -17.00 14.92 -1.64
CA ASP A 198 -16.82 14.58 -3.06
C ASP A 198 -15.88 15.50 -3.84
N GLN A 199 -15.20 16.46 -3.22
CA GLN A 199 -14.19 17.28 -3.88
C GLN A 199 -12.91 16.50 -4.09
N ILE A 200 -12.30 16.62 -5.30
CA ILE A 200 -11.01 16.02 -5.63
C ILE A 200 -9.90 16.83 -4.97
N ILE A 201 -8.98 16.15 -4.30
CA ILE A 201 -7.75 16.72 -3.71
C ILE A 201 -6.65 16.68 -4.77
N PHE A 202 -6.48 15.54 -5.43
CA PHE A 202 -5.63 15.33 -6.61
C PHE A 202 -6.04 14.06 -7.36
N CYS A 203 -5.65 13.96 -8.62
CA CYS A 203 -5.84 12.76 -9.45
C CYS A 203 -4.58 11.90 -9.54
N GLU A 204 -4.77 10.61 -9.82
CA GLU A 204 -3.67 9.73 -10.25
C GLU A 204 -2.99 10.30 -11.51
N ASN A 205 -1.70 10.05 -11.65
CA ASN A 205 -0.83 10.57 -12.70
C ASN A 205 -0.68 12.12 -12.75
N GLU A 206 -1.27 12.85 -11.77
CA GLU A 206 -1.01 14.27 -11.60
C GLU A 206 0.36 14.47 -10.92
N PRO A 207 1.21 15.41 -11.37
CA PRO A 207 2.42 15.78 -10.65
C PRO A 207 2.10 16.22 -9.23
N GLY A 208 2.89 15.78 -8.24
CA GLY A 208 2.63 16.07 -6.84
C GLY A 208 3.88 16.46 -6.06
N ASP A 209 3.81 17.62 -5.39
CA ASP A 209 4.87 18.22 -4.58
C ASP A 209 4.49 18.40 -3.10
N GLU A 210 3.35 17.86 -2.69
CA GLU A 210 2.81 17.96 -1.34
C GLU A 210 2.31 16.61 -0.83
N LEU A 211 2.41 16.39 0.47
CA LEU A 211 1.68 15.37 1.20
C LEU A 211 0.61 16.04 2.06
N TYR A 212 -0.33 15.25 2.54
CA TYR A 212 -1.46 15.72 3.34
C TYR A 212 -1.62 14.90 4.61
N ILE A 213 -1.94 15.59 5.72
CA ILE A 213 -2.35 14.98 6.98
C ILE A 213 -3.82 15.31 7.19
N ILE A 214 -4.66 14.31 7.41
CA ILE A 214 -6.08 14.50 7.68
C ILE A 214 -6.24 14.99 9.12
N LYS A 215 -6.69 16.23 9.32
CA LYS A 215 -7.02 16.78 10.64
C LYS A 215 -8.44 16.43 11.05
N LYS A 216 -9.38 16.53 10.09
CA LYS A 216 -10.79 16.22 10.27
C LYS A 216 -11.35 15.62 8.99
N GLY A 217 -12.33 14.74 9.13
CA GLY A 217 -12.99 14.09 8.00
C GLY A 217 -12.31 12.81 7.55
N SER A 218 -12.67 12.33 6.36
CA SER A 218 -12.12 11.12 5.74
C SER A 218 -11.88 11.32 4.25
N VAL A 219 -10.86 10.63 3.70
CA VAL A 219 -10.43 10.72 2.31
C VAL A 219 -10.47 9.35 1.66
N LYS A 220 -11.16 9.26 0.53
CA LYS A 220 -11.20 8.07 -0.32
C LYS A 220 -10.00 8.09 -1.26
N ILE A 221 -9.23 7.01 -1.28
CA ILE A 221 -8.17 6.76 -2.24
C ILE A 221 -8.68 5.76 -3.27
N SER A 222 -8.63 6.13 -4.55
CA SER A 222 -9.11 5.29 -5.65
C SER A 222 -8.16 5.31 -6.84
N LYS A 223 -8.29 4.31 -7.71
CA LYS A 223 -7.52 4.17 -8.94
C LYS A 223 -8.43 3.74 -10.08
N LEU A 224 -8.12 4.18 -11.30
CA LEU A 224 -8.80 3.70 -12.50
C LEU A 224 -8.16 2.37 -12.95
N ILE A 225 -8.87 1.26 -12.73
CA ILE A 225 -8.42 -0.08 -13.11
C ILE A 225 -9.36 -0.63 -14.17
N SER A 226 -8.84 -0.98 -15.35
CA SER A 226 -9.65 -1.48 -16.48
C SER A 226 -10.84 -0.59 -16.83
N GLY A 227 -10.66 0.73 -16.79
CA GLY A 227 -11.70 1.70 -17.08
C GLY A 227 -12.77 1.86 -15.97
N LYS A 228 -12.57 1.28 -14.78
CA LYS A 228 -13.47 1.42 -13.63
C LYS A 228 -12.76 1.99 -12.41
N GLU A 229 -13.40 2.93 -11.73
CA GLU A 229 -12.89 3.45 -10.46
C GLU A 229 -12.94 2.36 -9.38
N THR A 230 -11.78 2.00 -8.84
CA THR A 230 -11.63 1.03 -7.75
C THR A 230 -11.15 1.74 -6.49
N ILE A 231 -11.89 1.59 -5.39
CA ILE A 231 -11.50 2.15 -4.09
C ILE A 231 -10.41 1.26 -3.48
N LEU A 232 -9.25 1.87 -3.19
CA LEU A 232 -8.12 1.20 -2.57
C LEU A 232 -8.17 1.32 -1.05
N ALA A 233 -8.58 2.49 -0.53
CA ALA A 233 -8.66 2.75 0.90
C ALA A 233 -9.60 3.92 1.22
N VAL A 234 -10.08 3.97 2.47
CA VAL A 234 -10.68 5.15 3.08
C VAL A 234 -9.85 5.52 4.29
N LEU A 235 -9.21 6.68 4.22
CA LEU A 235 -8.31 7.21 5.25
C LEU A 235 -9.08 8.12 6.20
N LYS A 236 -8.66 8.18 7.47
CA LYS A 236 -9.33 8.90 8.54
C LYS A 236 -8.44 9.97 9.18
N SER A 237 -9.00 10.75 10.09
CA SER A 237 -8.24 11.73 10.86
C SER A 237 -6.98 11.11 11.48
N GLY A 238 -5.86 11.79 11.27
CA GLY A 238 -4.52 11.38 11.67
C GLY A 238 -3.75 10.60 10.61
N ASP A 239 -4.38 10.14 9.51
CA ASP A 239 -3.69 9.47 8.43
C ASP A 239 -2.93 10.47 7.53
N ILE A 240 -1.89 9.95 6.86
CA ILE A 240 -1.04 10.69 5.92
C ILE A 240 -1.21 10.08 4.54
N PHE A 241 -1.30 10.93 3.49
CA PHE A 241 -1.39 10.47 2.10
C PHE A 241 -0.74 11.45 1.12
N GLY A 242 -0.53 11.02 -0.12
CA GLY A 242 0.15 11.81 -1.15
C GLY A 242 1.68 11.91 -0.95
N GLU A 243 2.22 11.23 0.04
CA GLU A 243 3.64 11.22 0.40
C GLU A 243 4.52 10.64 -0.68
N MET A 244 4.04 9.64 -1.43
CA MET A 244 4.83 8.92 -2.42
C MET A 244 5.33 9.87 -3.51
N ALA A 245 4.46 10.67 -4.11
CA ALA A 245 4.83 11.63 -5.14
C ALA A 245 5.83 12.68 -4.64
N LEU A 246 5.70 13.10 -3.36
CA LEU A 246 6.65 13.99 -2.72
C LEU A 246 8.03 13.35 -2.55
N LEU A 247 8.09 12.06 -2.18
CA LEU A 247 9.32 11.37 -1.76
C LEU A 247 10.14 10.84 -2.94
N ASP A 248 9.49 10.32 -3.97
CA ASP A 248 10.14 9.68 -5.12
C ASP A 248 10.16 10.51 -6.41
N ASN A 249 9.59 11.73 -6.40
CA ASN A 249 9.47 12.62 -7.56
C ASN A 249 8.71 12.03 -8.75
N ARG A 250 7.79 11.13 -8.49
CA ARG A 250 6.92 10.54 -9.51
C ARG A 250 5.51 11.11 -9.41
N PRO A 251 4.67 10.95 -10.44
CA PRO A 251 3.26 11.34 -10.37
C PRO A 251 2.50 10.65 -9.23
N ARG A 252 1.32 11.18 -8.89
CA ARG A 252 0.39 10.59 -7.92
C ARG A 252 0.06 9.15 -8.33
N SER A 253 0.21 8.20 -7.42
CA SER A 253 -0.06 6.76 -7.67
C SER A 253 -1.55 6.43 -7.66
N ALA A 254 -2.39 7.31 -7.12
CA ALA A 254 -3.84 7.14 -6.99
C ALA A 254 -4.53 8.49 -6.91
N THR A 255 -5.86 8.50 -7.08
CA THR A 255 -6.73 9.66 -6.89
C THR A 255 -7.17 9.77 -5.44
N ALA A 256 -7.18 11.00 -4.90
CA ALA A 256 -7.67 11.31 -3.56
C ALA A 256 -8.91 12.22 -3.64
N ILE A 257 -10.01 11.80 -3.00
CA ILE A 257 -11.29 12.49 -2.98
C ILE A 257 -11.76 12.58 -1.53
N ALA A 258 -12.25 13.75 -1.11
CA ALA A 258 -12.86 13.94 0.19
C ALA A 258 -14.13 13.06 0.30
N ALA A 259 -14.18 12.09 1.21
CA ALA A 259 -15.34 11.23 1.42
C ALA A 259 -16.44 11.93 2.25
N GLU A 260 -16.04 12.92 3.02
CA GLU A 260 -16.87 13.88 3.76
C GLU A 260 -16.14 15.23 3.81
N ASP A 261 -16.72 16.25 4.41
CA ASP A 261 -16.05 17.55 4.57
C ASP A 261 -14.74 17.37 5.37
N CYS A 262 -13.62 17.76 4.76
CA CYS A 262 -12.29 17.51 5.27
C CYS A 262 -11.51 18.80 5.58
N GLU A 263 -10.77 18.78 6.68
CA GLU A 263 -9.67 19.69 6.95
C GLU A 263 -8.34 18.94 6.81
N LEU A 264 -7.48 19.39 5.90
CA LEU A 264 -6.19 18.77 5.60
C LEU A 264 -5.05 19.74 5.89
N ALA A 265 -3.96 19.26 6.50
CA ALA A 265 -2.70 19.99 6.52
C ALA A 265 -1.86 19.58 5.30
N ALA A 266 -1.60 20.51 4.39
CA ALA A 266 -0.73 20.33 3.24
C ALA A 266 0.71 20.66 3.59
N ILE A 267 1.64 19.75 3.30
CA ILE A 267 3.06 19.89 3.63
C ILE A 267 3.85 19.69 2.34
N ASN A 268 4.51 20.76 1.89
CA ASN A 268 5.41 20.70 0.74
C ASN A 268 6.78 20.09 1.13
N ARG A 269 7.63 19.84 0.13
CA ARG A 269 8.94 19.21 0.34
C ARG A 269 9.82 19.94 1.37
N GLN A 270 9.92 21.26 1.28
CA GLN A 270 10.78 22.04 2.19
C GLN A 270 10.29 21.96 3.66
N ASN A 271 8.98 22.02 3.84
CA ASN A 271 8.38 21.89 5.16
C ASN A 271 8.44 20.45 5.67
N PHE A 272 8.40 19.45 4.77
CA PHE A 272 8.56 18.05 5.13
C PHE A 272 9.96 17.74 5.66
N ASP A 273 11.02 18.20 4.98
CA ASP A 273 12.40 18.02 5.44
C ASP A 273 12.59 18.66 6.84
N LYS A 274 12.05 19.88 7.06
CA LYS A 274 12.05 20.54 8.37
C LYS A 274 11.27 19.75 9.42
N LEU A 275 10.09 19.25 9.06
CA LEU A 275 9.24 18.45 9.94
C LEU A 275 9.97 17.19 10.45
N VAL A 276 10.67 16.47 9.56
CA VAL A 276 11.44 15.26 9.92
C VAL A 276 12.58 15.61 10.88
N ILE A 277 13.23 16.76 10.67
CA ILE A 277 14.34 17.23 11.54
C ILE A 277 13.82 17.67 12.91
N GLU A 278 12.78 18.51 12.93
CA GLU A 278 12.28 19.17 14.14
C GLU A 278 11.35 18.29 14.96
N GLN A 279 10.68 17.32 14.33
CA GLN A 279 9.68 16.47 14.95
C GLN A 279 9.94 14.97 14.67
N PRO A 280 10.92 14.34 15.31
CA PRO A 280 11.23 12.91 15.10
C PRO A 280 10.05 11.97 15.33
N VAL A 281 9.10 12.35 16.18
CA VAL A 281 7.85 11.60 16.42
C VAL A 281 7.02 11.48 15.14
N MET A 282 6.97 12.55 14.33
CA MET A 282 6.25 12.52 13.04
C MET A 282 6.96 11.65 12.03
N ALA A 283 8.30 11.66 11.99
CA ALA A 283 9.08 10.76 11.15
C ALA A 283 8.85 9.29 11.53
N GLU A 284 8.87 8.95 12.82
CA GLU A 284 8.55 7.61 13.33
C GLU A 284 7.14 7.17 12.94
N ARG A 285 6.16 8.08 13.11
CA ARG A 285 4.77 7.80 12.72
C ARG A 285 4.63 7.52 11.21
N LEU A 286 5.29 8.33 10.37
CA LEU A 286 5.27 8.13 8.92
C LEU A 286 5.93 6.80 8.54
N ILE A 287 7.08 6.46 9.13
CA ILE A 287 7.76 5.19 8.89
C ILE A 287 6.87 4.02 9.32
N THR A 288 6.17 4.12 10.44
CA THR A 288 5.23 3.10 10.91
C THR A 288 4.05 2.93 9.93
N LEU A 289 3.46 4.03 9.47
CA LEU A 289 2.37 3.99 8.48
C LEU A 289 2.81 3.38 7.15
N LEU A 290 3.97 3.79 6.63
CA LEU A 290 4.53 3.19 5.41
C LEU A 290 4.83 1.69 5.61
N SER A 291 5.33 1.29 6.78
CA SER A 291 5.58 -0.11 7.13
C SER A 291 4.31 -0.95 7.10
N GLU A 292 3.20 -0.47 7.68
CA GLU A 292 1.89 -1.14 7.65
C GLU A 292 1.35 -1.24 6.22
N ARG A 293 1.49 -0.19 5.41
CA ARG A 293 1.07 -0.20 3.99
C ARG A 293 1.90 -1.18 3.16
N ILE A 294 3.22 -1.21 3.36
CA ILE A 294 4.13 -2.17 2.69
C ILE A 294 3.74 -3.61 3.06
N TRP A 295 3.49 -3.87 4.34
CA TRP A 295 3.06 -5.19 4.79
C TRP A 295 1.71 -5.58 4.17
N THR A 296 0.74 -4.67 4.14
CA THR A 296 -0.57 -4.91 3.54
C THR A 296 -0.45 -5.20 2.04
N ALA A 297 0.31 -4.39 1.29
CA ALA A 297 0.53 -4.58 -0.14
C ALA A 297 1.26 -5.91 -0.44
N TYR A 298 2.28 -6.26 0.36
CA TYR A 298 2.94 -7.57 0.29
C TYR A 298 1.94 -8.73 0.48
N ARG A 299 1.05 -8.62 1.47
CA ARG A 299 0.03 -9.65 1.73
C ARG A 299 -1.00 -9.77 0.60
N GLN A 300 -1.40 -8.64 0.00
CA GLN A 300 -2.28 -8.62 -1.17
C GLN A 300 -1.62 -9.29 -2.38
N LEU A 301 -0.34 -9.02 -2.65
CA LEU A 301 0.41 -9.69 -3.71
C LEU A 301 0.49 -11.19 -3.49
N ALA A 302 0.75 -11.62 -2.25
CA ALA A 302 0.79 -13.03 -1.90
C ALA A 302 -0.58 -13.71 -2.06
N ASN A 303 -1.67 -13.01 -1.74
CA ASN A 303 -3.03 -13.47 -1.97
C ASN A 303 -3.32 -13.69 -3.46
N LEU A 304 -2.92 -12.75 -4.31
CA LEU A 304 -3.12 -12.85 -5.76
C LEU A 304 -2.38 -14.07 -6.38
N ALA A 305 -1.31 -14.55 -5.75
CA ALA A 305 -0.60 -15.76 -6.18
C ALA A 305 -1.36 -17.07 -5.84
N ILE A 306 -2.41 -17.02 -5.02
CA ILE A 306 -3.24 -18.19 -4.71
C ILE A 306 -4.19 -18.44 -5.88
N ALA A 307 -4.01 -19.56 -6.60
CA ALA A 307 -4.82 -19.88 -7.77
C ALA A 307 -6.26 -20.29 -7.42
N ASP A 308 -6.49 -20.85 -6.24
CA ASP A 308 -7.79 -21.31 -5.78
C ASP A 308 -8.65 -20.14 -5.30
N PRO A 309 -9.87 -19.92 -5.85
CA PRO A 309 -10.74 -18.81 -5.46
C PRO A 309 -11.13 -18.84 -3.98
N ILE A 310 -11.46 -20.01 -3.42
CA ILE A 310 -11.81 -20.17 -2.00
C ILE A 310 -10.58 -19.90 -1.14
N GLY A 311 -9.42 -20.41 -1.54
CA GLY A 311 -8.16 -20.12 -0.88
C GLY A 311 -7.85 -18.62 -0.82
N ARG A 312 -8.14 -17.86 -1.90
CA ARG A 312 -7.99 -16.39 -1.92
C ARG A 312 -8.94 -15.70 -0.96
N LEU A 313 -10.22 -16.10 -0.91
CA LEU A 313 -11.21 -15.54 0.01
C LEU A 313 -10.82 -15.80 1.47
N LEU A 314 -10.45 -17.04 1.81
CA LEU A 314 -10.02 -17.41 3.15
C LEU A 314 -8.73 -16.66 3.56
N ASP A 315 -7.76 -16.55 2.65
CA ASP A 315 -6.51 -15.80 2.91
C ASP A 315 -6.78 -14.31 3.12
N MET A 316 -7.72 -13.71 2.38
CA MET A 316 -8.11 -12.31 2.59
C MET A 316 -8.74 -12.10 3.97
N LEU A 317 -9.58 -13.03 4.45
CA LEU A 317 -10.10 -12.99 5.81
C LEU A 317 -8.98 -13.08 6.84
N LEU A 318 -8.01 -13.98 6.64
CA LEU A 318 -6.87 -14.09 7.55
C LEU A 318 -5.99 -12.82 7.55
N ILE A 319 -5.81 -12.17 6.39
CA ILE A 319 -5.11 -10.88 6.30
C ILE A 319 -5.77 -9.81 7.17
N GLN A 320 -7.12 -9.76 7.25
CA GLN A 320 -7.81 -8.80 8.13
C GLN A 320 -7.51 -9.10 9.62
N VAL A 321 -7.52 -10.38 10.01
CA VAL A 321 -7.16 -10.81 11.38
C VAL A 321 -5.71 -10.43 11.72
N GLU A 322 -4.79 -10.70 10.80
CA GLU A 322 -3.37 -10.36 10.96
C GLU A 322 -3.16 -8.83 11.03
N LYS A 323 -3.86 -8.05 10.20
CA LYS A 323 -3.80 -6.58 10.19
C LYS A 323 -4.25 -5.98 11.51
N GLU A 324 -5.34 -6.49 12.09
CA GLU A 324 -5.87 -6.05 13.39
C GLU A 324 -5.11 -6.69 14.57
N LYS A 325 -4.07 -7.52 14.29
CA LYS A 325 -3.25 -8.22 15.29
C LYS A 325 -4.08 -9.03 16.30
N VAL A 326 -5.18 -9.60 15.81
CA VAL A 326 -6.06 -10.43 16.65
C VAL A 326 -5.36 -11.76 16.96
N PRO A 327 -5.20 -12.14 18.23
CA PRO A 327 -4.56 -13.39 18.59
C PRO A 327 -5.33 -14.61 18.09
N ILE A 328 -4.68 -15.45 17.29
CA ILE A 328 -5.24 -16.71 16.82
C ILE A 328 -5.08 -17.75 17.93
N ARG A 329 -6.20 -18.09 18.57
CA ARG A 329 -6.26 -19.08 19.65
C ARG A 329 -7.30 -20.16 19.30
N PRO A 330 -7.22 -21.36 19.89
CA PRO A 330 -8.26 -22.38 19.73
C PRO A 330 -9.66 -21.82 20.04
N LYS A 331 -10.60 -22.05 19.13
CA LYS A 331 -12.00 -21.61 19.22
C LYS A 331 -12.21 -20.09 19.31
N SER A 332 -11.20 -19.25 18.98
CA SER A 332 -11.41 -17.81 18.90
C SER A 332 -12.33 -17.46 17.73
N THR A 333 -13.27 -16.56 17.97
CA THR A 333 -14.23 -16.06 16.99
C THR A 333 -13.84 -14.65 16.52
N TYR A 334 -14.25 -14.28 15.30
CA TYR A 334 -14.02 -12.93 14.81
C TYR A 334 -15.17 -12.49 13.88
N ASN A 335 -15.64 -11.27 14.07
CA ASN A 335 -16.59 -10.61 13.19
C ASN A 335 -15.84 -9.64 12.28
N PHE A 336 -15.86 -9.89 10.98
CA PHE A 336 -15.10 -9.08 10.01
C PHE A 336 -15.73 -7.72 9.72
N GLY A 337 -17.03 -7.55 10.00
CA GLY A 337 -17.73 -6.29 9.69
C GLY A 337 -17.88 -6.02 8.19
N ILE A 338 -17.57 -6.99 7.32
CA ILE A 338 -17.65 -6.88 5.87
C ILE A 338 -18.70 -7.83 5.30
N SER A 339 -19.31 -7.43 4.19
CA SER A 339 -20.25 -8.30 3.48
C SER A 339 -19.52 -9.32 2.59
N GLY A 340 -20.24 -10.35 2.15
CA GLY A 340 -19.70 -11.29 1.16
C GLY A 340 -19.31 -10.63 -0.15
N GLU A 341 -20.08 -9.63 -0.59
CA GLU A 341 -19.76 -8.85 -1.81
C GLU A 341 -18.48 -8.02 -1.65
N ASP A 342 -18.29 -7.42 -0.47
CA ASP A 342 -17.06 -6.66 -0.21
C ASP A 342 -15.85 -7.58 -0.20
N LEU A 343 -15.97 -8.79 0.38
CA LEU A 343 -14.90 -9.78 0.35
C LEU A 343 -14.53 -10.17 -1.10
N LEU A 344 -15.51 -10.40 -1.99
CA LEU A 344 -15.24 -10.68 -3.40
C LEU A 344 -14.50 -9.52 -4.07
N LYS A 345 -14.94 -8.28 -3.83
CA LYS A 345 -14.27 -7.07 -4.36
C LYS A 345 -12.82 -6.95 -3.86
N MET A 346 -12.58 -7.25 -2.57
CA MET A 346 -11.24 -7.19 -1.97
C MET A 346 -10.24 -8.14 -2.62
N VAL A 347 -10.70 -9.27 -3.17
CA VAL A 347 -9.84 -10.22 -3.92
C VAL A 347 -9.90 -10.01 -5.44
N GLY A 348 -10.51 -8.91 -5.90
CA GLY A 348 -10.62 -8.57 -7.33
C GLY A 348 -11.62 -9.44 -8.11
N MET A 349 -12.62 -10.01 -7.45
CA MET A 349 -13.70 -10.79 -8.09
C MET A 349 -14.97 -9.94 -8.24
N ASP A 350 -15.58 -10.01 -9.43
CA ASP A 350 -16.88 -9.36 -9.69
C ASP A 350 -17.99 -10.08 -8.90
N PRO A 351 -18.69 -9.42 -7.95
CA PRO A 351 -19.73 -10.05 -7.17
C PRO A 351 -20.87 -10.64 -8.02
N SER A 352 -21.21 -10.01 -9.14
CA SER A 352 -22.31 -10.47 -10.01
C SER A 352 -22.01 -11.82 -10.68
N LYS A 353 -20.73 -12.18 -10.85
CA LYS A 353 -20.27 -13.38 -11.56
C LYS A 353 -19.73 -14.46 -10.62
N ASN A 354 -19.47 -14.15 -9.36
CA ASN A 354 -18.70 -15.02 -8.48
C ASN A 354 -19.44 -15.40 -7.18
N GLN A 355 -20.79 -15.25 -7.12
CA GLN A 355 -21.60 -15.60 -5.96
C GLN A 355 -21.46 -17.08 -5.54
N GLN A 356 -21.19 -18.00 -6.47
CA GLN A 356 -20.97 -19.42 -6.17
C GLN A 356 -19.84 -19.63 -5.14
N TYR A 357 -18.81 -18.79 -5.16
CA TYR A 357 -17.69 -18.90 -4.19
C TYR A 357 -18.09 -18.48 -2.79
N LEU A 358 -19.04 -17.55 -2.62
CA LEU A 358 -19.58 -17.21 -1.30
C LEU A 358 -20.41 -18.38 -0.75
N ILE A 359 -21.22 -19.01 -1.59
CA ILE A 359 -21.99 -20.21 -1.20
C ILE A 359 -21.03 -21.33 -0.78
N GLU A 360 -19.93 -21.52 -1.50
CA GLU A 360 -18.93 -22.53 -1.16
C GLU A 360 -18.19 -22.17 0.14
N LEU A 361 -17.85 -20.90 0.32
CA LEU A 361 -17.22 -20.40 1.54
C LEU A 361 -18.08 -20.67 2.78
N THR A 362 -19.40 -20.48 2.70
CA THR A 362 -20.33 -20.71 3.81
C THR A 362 -20.59 -22.18 4.12
N LYS A 363 -20.19 -23.12 3.23
CA LYS A 363 -20.18 -24.55 3.57
C LYS A 363 -19.10 -24.92 4.59
N LYS A 364 -18.11 -24.04 4.82
CA LYS A 364 -17.11 -24.22 5.86
C LYS A 364 -17.76 -24.05 7.24
N LYS A 365 -17.70 -25.06 8.11
CA LYS A 365 -18.34 -25.08 9.43
C LYS A 365 -17.95 -23.91 10.33
N TYR A 366 -16.79 -23.32 10.09
CA TYR A 366 -16.26 -22.20 10.87
C TYR A 366 -16.51 -20.81 10.24
N ILE A 367 -17.13 -20.74 9.04
CA ILE A 367 -17.55 -19.48 8.42
C ILE A 367 -19.08 -19.37 8.44
N GLU A 368 -19.58 -18.21 8.80
CA GLU A 368 -21.00 -17.89 8.84
C GLU A 368 -21.27 -16.51 8.21
N LEU A 369 -22.40 -16.40 7.52
CA LEU A 369 -22.96 -15.12 7.11
C LEU A 369 -24.13 -14.81 8.05
N ASP A 370 -23.94 -13.83 8.93
CA ASP A 370 -24.98 -13.33 9.83
C ASP A 370 -25.42 -11.95 9.36
N GLN A 371 -26.68 -11.83 8.96
CA GLN A 371 -27.25 -10.60 8.34
C GLN A 371 -26.39 -10.05 7.18
N GLY A 372 -25.79 -10.94 6.38
CA GLY A 372 -24.92 -10.58 5.26
C GLY A 372 -23.47 -10.24 5.65
N ILE A 373 -23.14 -10.21 6.93
CA ILE A 373 -21.79 -9.95 7.46
C ILE A 373 -21.07 -11.27 7.73
N ILE A 374 -19.79 -11.34 7.33
CA ILE A 374 -18.97 -12.53 7.50
C ILE A 374 -18.45 -12.63 8.95
N LYS A 375 -18.63 -13.79 9.54
CA LYS A 375 -18.11 -14.16 10.86
C LYS A 375 -17.29 -15.44 10.77
N CYS A 376 -16.20 -15.53 11.52
CA CYS A 376 -15.44 -16.75 11.71
C CYS A 376 -15.66 -17.27 13.14
N LYS A 377 -16.04 -18.54 13.28
CA LYS A 377 -16.26 -19.22 14.57
C LYS A 377 -15.00 -19.88 15.12
N ASN A 378 -13.96 -20.03 14.30
CA ASN A 378 -12.71 -20.67 14.70
C ASN A 378 -11.54 -20.17 13.85
N LEU A 379 -10.80 -19.18 14.35
CA LEU A 379 -9.65 -18.58 13.66
C LEU A 379 -8.49 -19.59 13.47
N GLU A 380 -8.36 -20.59 14.36
CA GLU A 380 -7.32 -21.61 14.22
C GLU A 380 -7.57 -22.49 12.99
N GLU A 381 -8.83 -22.85 12.70
CA GLU A 381 -9.18 -23.61 11.50
C GLU A 381 -8.95 -22.78 10.23
N LEU A 382 -9.32 -21.51 10.26
CA LEU A 382 -9.05 -20.56 9.18
C LEU A 382 -7.54 -20.50 8.87
N ASP A 383 -6.69 -20.31 9.87
CA ASP A 383 -5.23 -20.22 9.73
C ASP A 383 -4.63 -21.52 9.19
N LYS A 384 -5.05 -22.69 9.72
CA LYS A 384 -4.63 -24.00 9.25
C LYS A 384 -4.95 -24.21 7.77
N GLU A 385 -6.18 -23.93 7.36
CA GLU A 385 -6.63 -24.13 5.99
C GLU A 385 -5.91 -23.16 5.02
N VAL A 386 -5.80 -21.90 5.37
CA VAL A 386 -5.05 -20.91 4.59
C VAL A 386 -3.59 -21.32 4.43
N SER A 387 -2.96 -21.83 5.48
CA SER A 387 -1.58 -22.33 5.43
C SER A 387 -1.39 -23.44 4.39
N VAL A 388 -2.41 -24.30 4.18
CA VAL A 388 -2.38 -25.32 3.13
C VAL A 388 -2.43 -24.70 1.73
N PHE A 389 -3.32 -23.73 1.50
CA PHE A 389 -3.41 -23.03 0.20
C PHE A 389 -2.11 -22.29 -0.13
N ARG A 390 -1.55 -21.57 0.82
CA ARG A 390 -0.26 -20.86 0.69
C ARG A 390 0.87 -21.84 0.29
N LYS A 391 1.01 -22.98 0.98
CA LYS A 391 2.01 -24.01 0.67
C LYS A 391 1.83 -24.65 -0.71
N ARG A 392 0.58 -24.87 -1.15
CA ARG A 392 0.28 -25.41 -2.49
C ARG A 392 0.69 -24.43 -3.59
N SER A 393 0.41 -23.16 -3.41
CA SER A 393 0.77 -22.10 -4.36
C SER A 393 2.29 -21.99 -4.51
N MET A 394 3.05 -22.01 -3.39
CA MET A 394 4.52 -22.04 -3.42
C MET A 394 5.10 -23.22 -4.21
N LYS A 395 4.53 -24.43 -4.04
CA LYS A 395 5.02 -25.63 -4.78
C LYS A 395 4.76 -25.57 -6.27
N LYS A 396 3.61 -25.02 -6.71
CA LYS A 396 3.28 -24.87 -8.15
C LYS A 396 4.26 -23.92 -8.83
N VAL A 397 4.59 -22.83 -8.18
CA VAL A 397 5.51 -21.81 -8.71
C VAL A 397 6.93 -22.35 -8.82
N LYS A 398 7.45 -23.02 -7.77
CA LYS A 398 8.79 -23.65 -7.84
C LYS A 398 8.93 -24.65 -9.01
N LYS A 399 7.84 -25.30 -9.43
CA LYS A 399 7.84 -26.22 -10.60
C LYS A 399 7.78 -25.51 -11.96
N GLN A 400 7.34 -24.26 -12.03
CA GLN A 400 7.29 -23.50 -13.29
C GLN A 400 8.62 -22.81 -13.62
N PHE A 401 9.51 -22.64 -12.62
CA PHE A 401 10.79 -21.95 -12.75
C PHE A 401 12.00 -22.87 -12.46
N ALA A 402 11.80 -24.16 -12.21
CA ALA A 402 12.81 -25.20 -12.20
C ALA A 402 12.86 -25.93 -13.56
#